data_a6b0e4ca8b0759a468eb4406ca98425a
#
_entry.id   a6b0e4ca8b0759a468eb4406ca98425a
#
_cell.length_a   1.000
_cell.length_b   1.000
_cell.length_c   1.000
_cell.angle_alpha   90.00
_cell.angle_beta   90.00
_cell.angle_gamma   90.00
#
_symmetry.space_group_name_H-M   'P 1'
#
loop_
_entity.id
_entity.type
_entity.pdbx_description
1 polymer ?
#
loop_
_entity_poly.entity_id
_entity_poly.type
_entity_poly.pdbx_seq_one_letter_code
_entity_poly.pdbx_strand_id
1 'polypeptide(L)'
;MEILAFLGFKKFDDGIYRLYNQIVAQARIAEFYTIHGVADTVNGRFDLVALHAYIVMRRLKNIGEEGGQVSQDLFDIMFADMDRNMREMGVGDLRVGKKVKALAKSFYGRIKAYDDGIVEFEDAMLTESLKRNLYHEQVPTDAQVQTMADYVLQEIKLSNNWNIEQIKNGSISFSPALVKCLGSVVTNETDQKITNEDAPLATPEISRIV
;
A
#
# COMPACT_ATOMS: atom_id res chain seq x y z
N MET A 1 -20.84 -16.85 -3.37
CA MET A 1 -19.56 -16.55 -2.72
C MET A 1 -19.78 -15.40 -1.75
N GLU A 2 -19.94 -15.76 -0.47
CA GLU A 2 -20.35 -14.84 0.62
C GLU A 2 -19.11 -14.22 1.29
N ILE A 3 -18.42 -13.33 0.59
CA ILE A 3 -17.22 -12.66 1.13
C ILE A 3 -17.58 -11.71 2.28
N LEU A 4 -18.78 -11.13 2.29
CA LEU A 4 -19.15 -10.06 3.22
C LEU A 4 -19.76 -10.50 4.55
N ALA A 5 -20.36 -11.68 4.63
CA ALA A 5 -20.91 -12.19 5.89
C ALA A 5 -19.80 -12.70 6.84
N PHE A 6 -18.65 -13.03 6.31
CA PHE A 6 -17.53 -13.62 7.04
C PHE A 6 -16.59 -12.57 7.68
N LEU A 7 -16.51 -11.36 7.15
CA LEU A 7 -15.54 -10.34 7.57
C LEU A 7 -15.79 -9.78 8.99
N GLY A 8 -17.02 -9.85 9.51
CA GLY A 8 -17.35 -9.26 10.80
C GLY A 8 -16.89 -10.05 12.05
N PHE A 9 -16.45 -11.31 11.91
CA PHE A 9 -16.12 -12.20 13.03
C PHE A 9 -14.76 -12.87 12.94
N LYS A 10 -13.99 -12.64 11.86
CA LYS A 10 -12.65 -13.23 11.73
C LYS A 10 -11.68 -12.49 12.66
N LYS A 11 -11.14 -13.20 13.64
CA LYS A 11 -10.02 -12.73 14.43
C LYS A 11 -8.75 -12.99 13.63
N PHE A 12 -8.08 -11.94 13.22
CA PHE A 12 -6.78 -12.04 12.56
C PHE A 12 -5.66 -12.22 13.60
N ASP A 13 -4.57 -12.83 13.16
CA ASP A 13 -3.34 -12.86 13.94
C ASP A 13 -2.75 -11.45 14.13
N ASP A 14 -2.15 -11.19 15.30
CA ASP A 14 -1.54 -9.90 15.60
C ASP A 14 -0.43 -9.52 14.60
N GLY A 15 0.23 -10.51 14.00
CA GLY A 15 1.21 -10.30 12.94
C GLY A 15 0.59 -9.69 11.68
N ILE A 16 -0.59 -10.17 11.29
CA ILE A 16 -1.32 -9.62 10.13
C ILE A 16 -1.75 -8.17 10.37
N TYR A 17 -2.17 -7.84 11.60
CA TYR A 17 -2.45 -6.44 11.97
C TYR A 17 -1.19 -5.57 11.86
N ARG A 18 -0.04 -6.05 12.36
CA ARG A 18 1.23 -5.31 12.24
C ARG A 18 1.64 -5.14 10.79
N LEU A 19 1.51 -6.19 9.96
CA LEU A 19 1.79 -6.14 8.53
C LEU A 19 0.93 -5.09 7.82
N TYR A 20 -0.37 -5.12 8.07
CA TYR A 20 -1.30 -4.15 7.47
C TYR A 20 -0.99 -2.72 7.92
N ASN A 21 -0.70 -2.51 9.21
CA ASN A 21 -0.32 -1.20 9.73
C ASN A 21 0.96 -0.66 9.10
N GLN A 22 1.95 -1.51 8.81
CA GLN A 22 3.16 -1.09 8.09
C GLN A 22 2.85 -0.66 6.66
N ILE A 23 1.99 -1.41 5.96
CA ILE A 23 1.53 -1.05 4.61
C ILE A 23 0.85 0.33 4.64
N VAL A 24 -0.06 0.53 5.60
CA VAL A 24 -0.77 1.81 5.75
C VAL A 24 0.18 2.94 6.13
N ALA A 25 1.12 2.71 7.04
CA ALA A 25 2.11 3.71 7.42
C ALA A 25 2.99 4.13 6.24
N GLN A 26 3.45 3.18 5.43
CA GLN A 26 4.22 3.47 4.21
C GLN A 26 3.39 4.26 3.20
N ALA A 27 2.14 3.85 2.96
CA ALA A 27 1.25 4.54 2.04
C ALA A 27 0.90 5.98 2.46
N ARG A 28 1.14 6.35 3.73
CA ARG A 28 0.86 7.68 4.28
C ARG A 28 2.07 8.61 4.35
N ILE A 29 3.21 8.19 3.86
CA ILE A 29 4.38 9.05 3.76
C ILE A 29 4.03 10.27 2.90
N ALA A 30 4.28 11.47 3.43
CA ALA A 30 3.83 12.73 2.84
C ALA A 30 4.39 12.96 1.43
N GLU A 31 5.58 12.48 1.16
CA GLU A 31 6.28 12.64 -0.12
C GLU A 31 5.52 12.02 -1.29
N PHE A 32 4.75 10.96 -1.08
CA PHE A 32 3.91 10.40 -2.14
C PHE A 32 2.86 11.40 -2.65
N TYR A 33 2.37 12.24 -1.79
CA TYR A 33 1.35 13.26 -2.11
C TYR A 33 1.99 14.57 -2.57
N THR A 34 2.98 15.06 -1.84
CA THR A 34 3.55 16.39 -2.06
C THR A 34 4.58 16.44 -3.18
N ILE A 35 5.35 15.36 -3.38
CA ILE A 35 6.42 15.27 -4.38
C ILE A 35 5.99 14.42 -5.57
N HIS A 36 5.48 13.22 -5.29
CA HIS A 36 5.11 12.27 -6.35
C HIS A 36 3.73 12.53 -6.95
N GLY A 37 2.97 13.50 -6.42
CA GLY A 37 1.75 13.99 -7.02
C GLY A 37 0.56 13.02 -6.96
N VAL A 38 0.55 12.07 -6.03
CA VAL A 38 -0.64 11.27 -5.76
C VAL A 38 -1.68 12.15 -5.09
N ALA A 39 -2.95 12.04 -5.49
CA ALA A 39 -4.03 12.84 -4.89
C ALA A 39 -4.17 12.54 -3.41
N ASP A 40 -4.13 13.56 -2.54
CA ASP A 40 -4.41 13.38 -1.11
C ASP A 40 -5.93 13.38 -0.87
N THR A 41 -6.56 12.36 -1.40
CA THR A 41 -8.00 12.07 -1.28
C THR A 41 -8.21 10.68 -0.69
N VAL A 42 -9.45 10.35 -0.35
CA VAL A 42 -9.81 8.99 0.10
C VAL A 42 -9.40 7.94 -0.94
N ASN A 43 -9.62 8.22 -2.23
CA ASN A 43 -9.26 7.30 -3.30
C ASN A 43 -7.75 7.18 -3.48
N GLY A 44 -7.02 8.30 -3.54
CA GLY A 44 -5.56 8.29 -3.69
C GLY A 44 -4.85 7.61 -2.51
N ARG A 45 -5.36 7.79 -1.29
CA ARG A 45 -4.87 7.07 -0.10
C ARG A 45 -5.13 5.57 -0.21
N PHE A 46 -6.33 5.16 -0.67
CA PHE A 46 -6.63 3.76 -0.94
C PHE A 46 -5.72 3.18 -2.02
N ASP A 47 -5.47 3.92 -3.09
CA ASP A 47 -4.65 3.46 -4.21
C ASP A 47 -3.19 3.22 -3.80
N LEU A 48 -2.64 4.06 -2.92
CA LEU A 48 -1.31 3.83 -2.33
C LEU A 48 -1.28 2.62 -1.40
N VAL A 49 -2.30 2.42 -0.56
CA VAL A 49 -2.42 1.21 0.27
C VAL A 49 -2.51 -0.03 -0.64
N ALA A 50 -3.31 0.03 -1.70
CA ALA A 50 -3.46 -1.07 -2.65
C ALA A 50 -2.15 -1.38 -3.39
N LEU A 51 -1.36 -0.36 -3.75
CA LEU A 51 -0.05 -0.53 -4.38
C LEU A 51 0.94 -1.25 -3.45
N HIS A 52 1.05 -0.82 -2.19
CA HIS A 52 1.96 -1.44 -1.23
C HIS A 52 1.49 -2.86 -0.84
N ALA A 53 0.18 -3.07 -0.68
CA ALA A 53 -0.38 -4.41 -0.48
C ALA A 53 -0.07 -5.34 -1.67
N TYR A 54 -0.14 -4.84 -2.90
CA TYR A 54 0.25 -5.58 -4.09
C TYR A 54 1.71 -6.04 -4.03
N ILE A 55 2.66 -5.17 -3.64
CA ILE A 55 4.08 -5.53 -3.54
C ILE A 55 4.28 -6.70 -2.56
N VAL A 56 3.62 -6.65 -1.41
CA VAL A 56 3.66 -7.73 -0.41
C VAL A 56 3.03 -9.01 -0.96
N MET A 57 1.85 -8.92 -1.57
CA MET A 57 1.14 -10.08 -2.11
C MET A 57 1.90 -10.72 -3.29
N ARG A 58 2.58 -9.91 -4.11
CA ARG A 58 3.46 -10.42 -5.17
C ARG A 58 4.61 -11.24 -4.58
N ARG A 59 5.24 -10.79 -3.50
CA ARG A 59 6.25 -11.56 -2.79
C ARG A 59 5.69 -12.87 -2.23
N LEU A 60 4.54 -12.81 -1.56
CA LEU A 60 3.85 -13.96 -0.97
C LEU A 60 3.49 -15.03 -2.01
N LYS A 61 3.06 -14.62 -3.21
CA LYS A 61 2.78 -15.53 -4.33
C LYS A 61 3.97 -16.43 -4.69
N ASN A 62 5.19 -15.91 -4.55
CA ASN A 62 6.42 -16.65 -4.83
C ASN A 62 6.87 -17.57 -3.68
N ILE A 63 6.21 -17.51 -2.51
CA ILE A 63 6.52 -18.36 -1.35
C ILE A 63 5.72 -19.68 -1.38
N GLY A 64 4.62 -19.73 -2.14
CA GLY A 64 3.80 -20.94 -2.27
C GLY A 64 2.54 -20.90 -1.39
N GLU A 65 2.09 -22.07 -0.92
CA GLU A 65 0.79 -22.22 -0.26
C GLU A 65 0.67 -21.40 1.03
N GLU A 66 1.69 -21.40 1.87
CA GLU A 66 1.73 -20.60 3.10
C GLU A 66 1.64 -19.09 2.79
N GLY A 67 2.33 -18.63 1.75
CA GLY A 67 2.22 -17.25 1.26
C GLY A 67 0.81 -16.93 0.76
N GLY A 68 0.14 -17.89 0.13
CA GLY A 68 -1.24 -17.76 -0.32
C GLY A 68 -2.22 -17.50 0.85
N GLN A 69 -2.02 -18.20 1.99
CA GLN A 69 -2.86 -17.99 3.18
C GLN A 69 -2.64 -16.59 3.78
N VAL A 70 -1.39 -16.17 3.94
CA VAL A 70 -1.05 -14.82 4.45
C VAL A 70 -1.57 -13.73 3.52
N SER A 71 -1.51 -13.95 2.21
CA SER A 71 -2.07 -13.03 1.21
C SER A 71 -3.58 -12.88 1.34
N GLN A 72 -4.29 -13.99 1.61
CA GLN A 72 -5.73 -13.96 1.85
C GLN A 72 -6.07 -13.22 3.15
N ASP A 73 -5.32 -13.46 4.24
CA ASP A 73 -5.53 -12.78 5.51
C ASP A 73 -5.28 -11.28 5.41
N LEU A 74 -4.23 -10.88 4.67
CA LEU A 74 -3.96 -9.47 4.36
C LEU A 74 -5.08 -8.82 3.53
N PHE A 75 -5.60 -9.53 2.53
CA PHE A 75 -6.75 -9.08 1.77
C PHE A 75 -7.99 -8.88 2.65
N ASP A 76 -8.29 -9.87 3.48
CA ASP A 76 -9.47 -9.85 4.36
C ASP A 76 -9.40 -8.68 5.35
N ILE A 77 -8.25 -8.44 6.01
CA ILE A 77 -8.10 -7.33 6.96
C ILE A 77 -8.21 -5.97 6.27
N MET A 78 -7.60 -5.81 5.09
CA MET A 78 -7.66 -4.58 4.31
C MET A 78 -9.12 -4.24 3.95
N PHE A 79 -9.90 -5.20 3.49
CA PHE A 79 -11.29 -4.95 3.12
C PHE A 79 -12.24 -4.86 4.31
N ALA A 80 -11.92 -5.50 5.44
CA ALA A 80 -12.63 -5.27 6.70
C ALA A 80 -12.44 -3.83 7.21
N ASP A 81 -11.24 -3.30 7.09
CA ASP A 81 -10.93 -1.92 7.44
C ASP A 81 -11.65 -0.92 6.51
N MET A 82 -11.67 -1.19 5.19
CA MET A 82 -12.43 -0.38 4.23
C MET A 82 -13.94 -0.37 4.54
N ASP A 83 -14.53 -1.52 4.87
CA ASP A 83 -15.94 -1.60 5.27
C ASP A 83 -16.22 -0.73 6.51
N ARG A 84 -15.37 -0.84 7.52
CA ARG A 84 -15.47 -0.04 8.75
C ARG A 84 -15.39 1.46 8.46
N ASN A 85 -14.36 1.89 7.73
CA ASN A 85 -14.17 3.29 7.38
C ASN A 85 -15.35 3.87 6.60
N MET A 86 -15.92 3.12 5.65
CA MET A 86 -17.11 3.56 4.92
C MET A 86 -18.33 3.74 5.85
N ARG A 87 -18.50 2.87 6.84
CA ARG A 87 -19.57 3.00 7.82
C ARG A 87 -19.38 4.23 8.71
N GLU A 88 -18.16 4.48 9.17
CA GLU A 88 -17.80 5.66 9.96
C GLU A 88 -18.03 6.96 9.18
N MET A 89 -17.81 6.94 7.85
CA MET A 89 -18.15 8.06 6.95
C MET A 89 -19.66 8.20 6.67
N GLY A 90 -20.52 7.39 7.29
CA GLY A 90 -21.97 7.48 7.13
C GLY A 90 -22.52 6.81 5.86
N VAL A 91 -21.76 5.95 5.20
CA VAL A 91 -22.29 5.15 4.09
C VAL A 91 -23.28 4.11 4.66
N GLY A 92 -24.52 4.18 4.26
CA GLY A 92 -25.56 3.27 4.77
C GLY A 92 -25.26 1.80 4.43
N ASP A 93 -25.62 0.88 5.35
CA ASP A 93 -25.27 -0.56 5.33
C ASP A 93 -25.54 -1.27 3.99
N LEU A 94 -26.65 -0.98 3.35
CA LEU A 94 -26.98 -1.56 2.04
C LEU A 94 -26.05 -1.13 0.90
N ARG A 95 -25.37 0.02 1.07
CA ARG A 95 -24.45 0.57 0.07
C ARG A 95 -23.01 0.17 0.32
N VAL A 96 -22.60 0.00 1.58
CA VAL A 96 -21.24 -0.39 1.95
C VAL A 96 -20.84 -1.69 1.25
N GLY A 97 -21.65 -2.73 1.34
CA GLY A 97 -21.35 -4.00 0.71
C GLY A 97 -21.14 -3.93 -0.81
N LYS A 98 -21.91 -3.08 -1.52
CA LYS A 98 -21.70 -2.85 -2.95
C LYS A 98 -20.40 -2.12 -3.25
N LYS A 99 -20.05 -1.10 -2.43
CA LYS A 99 -18.81 -0.33 -2.57
C LYS A 99 -17.59 -1.20 -2.29
N VAL A 100 -17.59 -1.98 -1.21
CA VAL A 100 -16.49 -2.91 -0.87
C VAL A 100 -16.27 -3.93 -1.98
N LYS A 101 -17.34 -4.52 -2.54
CA LYS A 101 -17.22 -5.41 -3.72
C LYS A 101 -16.61 -4.72 -4.94
N ALA A 102 -16.99 -3.47 -5.20
CA ALA A 102 -16.44 -2.70 -6.31
C ALA A 102 -14.95 -2.40 -6.11
N LEU A 103 -14.55 -2.04 -4.88
CA LEU A 103 -13.14 -1.83 -4.52
C LEU A 103 -12.32 -3.13 -4.63
N ALA A 104 -12.86 -4.27 -4.17
CA ALA A 104 -12.19 -5.56 -4.31
C ALA A 104 -11.99 -5.94 -5.78
N LYS A 105 -13.01 -5.75 -6.62
CA LYS A 105 -12.86 -5.97 -8.07
C LYS A 105 -11.81 -5.05 -8.68
N SER A 106 -11.81 -3.78 -8.29
CA SER A 106 -10.82 -2.79 -8.74
C SER A 106 -9.40 -3.17 -8.30
N PHE A 107 -9.24 -3.64 -7.07
CA PHE A 107 -7.97 -4.11 -6.53
C PHE A 107 -7.37 -5.27 -7.36
N TYR A 108 -8.17 -6.30 -7.67
CA TYR A 108 -7.71 -7.39 -8.53
C TYR A 108 -7.36 -6.92 -9.96
N GLY A 109 -8.09 -5.95 -10.49
CA GLY A 109 -7.75 -5.33 -11.77
C GLY A 109 -6.40 -4.60 -11.75
N ARG A 110 -6.08 -3.92 -10.64
CA ARG A 110 -4.78 -3.27 -10.41
C ARG A 110 -3.65 -4.28 -10.29
N ILE A 111 -3.82 -5.33 -9.47
CA ILE A 111 -2.83 -6.41 -9.35
C ILE A 111 -2.43 -6.94 -10.73
N LYS A 112 -3.44 -7.27 -11.55
CA LYS A 112 -3.19 -7.76 -12.90
C LYS A 112 -2.44 -6.74 -13.76
N ALA A 113 -2.86 -5.49 -13.74
CA ALA A 113 -2.25 -4.43 -14.54
C ALA A 113 -0.79 -4.15 -14.14
N TYR A 114 -0.48 -4.22 -12.85
CA TYR A 114 0.89 -4.06 -12.35
C TYR A 114 1.73 -5.30 -12.65
N ASP A 115 1.19 -6.53 -12.49
CA ASP A 115 1.89 -7.76 -12.84
C ASP A 115 2.24 -7.79 -14.34
N ASP A 116 1.29 -7.46 -15.21
CA ASP A 116 1.52 -7.40 -16.66
C ASP A 116 2.64 -6.38 -16.99
N GLY A 117 2.62 -5.19 -16.35
CA GLY A 117 3.63 -4.15 -16.56
C GLY A 117 5.03 -4.49 -16.07
N ILE A 118 5.16 -5.43 -15.12
CA ILE A 118 6.47 -5.82 -14.57
C ILE A 118 7.08 -7.00 -15.34
N VAL A 119 6.26 -7.94 -15.81
CA VAL A 119 6.73 -9.16 -16.49
C VAL A 119 7.36 -8.85 -17.85
N GLU A 120 6.85 -7.88 -18.56
CA GLU A 120 7.34 -7.54 -19.90
C GLU A 120 8.61 -6.67 -19.89
N PHE A 121 9.10 -6.27 -18.69
CA PHE A 121 10.26 -5.38 -18.53
C PHE A 121 10.19 -4.11 -19.40
N GLU A 122 9.00 -3.76 -19.87
CA GLU A 122 8.75 -2.52 -20.57
C GLU A 122 8.30 -1.47 -19.55
N ASP A 123 9.20 -0.55 -19.20
CA ASP A 123 8.90 0.60 -18.32
C ASP A 123 7.62 1.34 -18.73
N ALA A 124 7.31 1.33 -20.02
CA ALA A 124 6.12 1.93 -20.58
C ALA A 124 4.81 1.31 -20.06
N MET A 125 4.73 0.01 -19.87
CA MET A 125 3.49 -0.65 -19.42
C MET A 125 3.22 -0.40 -17.93
N LEU A 126 4.26 -0.39 -17.10
CA LEU A 126 4.11 -0.07 -15.69
C LEU A 126 3.71 1.40 -15.50
N THR A 127 4.36 2.32 -16.20
CA THR A 127 4.04 3.76 -16.14
C THR A 127 2.61 4.03 -16.58
N GLU A 128 2.11 3.41 -17.66
CA GLU A 128 0.71 3.53 -18.08
C GLU A 128 -0.27 2.91 -17.07
N SER A 129 0.10 1.80 -16.44
CA SER A 129 -0.69 1.19 -15.37
C SER A 129 -0.79 2.10 -14.15
N LEU A 130 0.31 2.76 -13.77
CA LEU A 130 0.34 3.74 -12.68
C LEU A 130 -0.48 4.99 -13.02
N LYS A 131 -0.33 5.55 -14.22
CA LYS A 131 -1.16 6.69 -14.68
C LYS A 131 -2.65 6.39 -14.53
N ARG A 132 -3.09 5.22 -14.97
CA ARG A 132 -4.49 4.81 -14.93
C ARG A 132 -5.02 4.49 -13.54
N ASN A 133 -4.21 3.88 -12.67
CA ASN A 133 -4.69 3.31 -11.41
C ASN A 133 -4.29 4.12 -10.17
N LEU A 134 -3.20 4.89 -10.21
CA LEU A 134 -2.72 5.70 -9.10
C LEU A 134 -2.98 7.19 -9.31
N TYR A 135 -2.98 7.65 -10.56
CA TYR A 135 -3.11 9.07 -10.90
C TYR A 135 -4.44 9.43 -11.56
N HIS A 136 -5.47 8.60 -11.39
CA HIS A 136 -6.76 8.82 -12.08
C HIS A 136 -7.50 10.09 -11.64
N GLU A 137 -7.14 10.69 -10.50
CA GLU A 137 -7.72 11.94 -9.99
C GLU A 137 -6.86 13.17 -10.26
N GLN A 138 -5.65 13.01 -10.80
CA GLN A 138 -4.72 14.09 -11.11
C GLN A 138 -3.97 13.81 -12.41
N VAL A 139 -3.42 14.86 -13.01
CA VAL A 139 -2.53 14.73 -14.17
C VAL A 139 -1.08 14.82 -13.67
N PRO A 140 -0.37 13.69 -13.51
CA PRO A 140 1.01 13.70 -13.07
C PRO A 140 1.93 14.18 -14.18
N THR A 141 3.11 14.67 -13.83
CA THR A 141 4.22 14.83 -14.78
C THR A 141 4.81 13.47 -15.13
N ASP A 142 5.44 13.33 -16.30
CA ASP A 142 6.11 12.10 -16.68
C ASP A 142 7.23 11.74 -15.70
N ALA A 143 7.94 12.74 -15.13
CA ALA A 143 8.94 12.53 -14.10
C ALA A 143 8.35 11.91 -12.81
N GLN A 144 7.18 12.35 -12.37
CA GLN A 144 6.48 11.78 -11.21
C GLN A 144 6.11 10.32 -11.43
N VAL A 145 5.55 10.01 -12.60
CA VAL A 145 5.18 8.65 -12.96
C VAL A 145 6.40 7.75 -13.04
N GLN A 146 7.49 8.22 -13.68
CA GLN A 146 8.73 7.44 -13.79
C GLN A 146 9.34 7.16 -12.42
N THR A 147 9.41 8.16 -11.54
CA THR A 147 9.94 7.95 -10.18
C THR A 147 9.09 6.97 -9.39
N MET A 148 7.77 7.01 -9.55
CA MET A 148 6.90 6.04 -8.91
C MET A 148 7.10 4.63 -9.49
N ALA A 149 7.33 4.49 -10.79
CA ALA A 149 7.68 3.21 -11.41
C ALA A 149 9.01 2.67 -10.86
N ASP A 150 10.04 3.52 -10.79
CA ASP A 150 11.35 3.17 -10.22
C ASP A 150 11.22 2.72 -8.76
N TYR A 151 10.40 3.43 -7.97
CA TYR A 151 10.08 3.06 -6.59
C TYR A 151 9.46 1.67 -6.51
N VAL A 152 8.43 1.40 -7.31
CA VAL A 152 7.74 0.09 -7.31
C VAL A 152 8.71 -1.04 -7.69
N LEU A 153 9.52 -0.86 -8.72
CA LEU A 153 10.50 -1.85 -9.15
C LEU A 153 11.57 -2.09 -8.08
N GLN A 154 12.02 -1.03 -7.41
CA GLN A 154 12.96 -1.13 -6.30
C GLN A 154 12.35 -1.91 -5.13
N GLU A 155 11.11 -1.60 -4.73
CA GLU A 155 10.43 -2.30 -3.63
C GLU A 155 10.20 -3.78 -3.94
N ILE A 156 9.84 -4.12 -5.18
CA ILE A 156 9.71 -5.51 -5.60
C ILE A 156 11.06 -6.23 -5.50
N LYS A 157 12.16 -5.59 -5.90
CA LYS A 157 13.49 -6.16 -5.77
C LYS A 157 13.89 -6.37 -4.30
N LEU A 158 13.63 -5.39 -3.45
CA LEU A 158 13.92 -5.47 -2.01
C LEU A 158 13.07 -6.52 -1.31
N SER A 159 11.79 -6.64 -1.71
CA SER A 159 10.86 -7.62 -1.15
C SER A 159 11.31 -9.08 -1.34
N ASN A 160 12.17 -9.37 -2.32
CA ASN A 160 12.75 -10.71 -2.49
C ASN A 160 13.56 -11.18 -1.28
N ASN A 161 14.06 -10.26 -0.46
CA ASN A 161 14.79 -10.56 0.77
C ASN A 161 13.87 -10.85 1.95
N TRP A 162 12.56 -10.57 1.86
CA TRP A 162 11.61 -10.85 2.93
C TRP A 162 11.30 -12.36 2.97
N ASN A 163 11.50 -12.97 4.12
CA ASN A 163 11.06 -14.34 4.35
C ASN A 163 9.64 -14.38 4.92
N ILE A 164 9.03 -15.57 4.93
CA ILE A 164 7.63 -15.73 5.34
C ILE A 164 7.39 -15.32 6.80
N GLU A 165 8.34 -15.60 7.70
CA GLU A 165 8.22 -15.26 9.11
C GLU A 165 8.28 -13.75 9.33
N GLN A 166 9.12 -13.03 8.61
CA GLN A 166 9.15 -11.58 8.65
C GLN A 166 7.83 -10.98 8.19
N ILE A 167 7.27 -11.51 7.10
CA ILE A 167 5.99 -11.03 6.58
C ILE A 167 4.86 -11.34 7.56
N LYS A 168 4.75 -12.58 8.05
CA LYS A 168 3.72 -12.99 9.02
C LYS A 168 3.76 -12.16 10.32
N ASN A 169 4.95 -11.82 10.77
CA ASN A 169 5.13 -11.03 11.99
C ASN A 169 5.01 -9.52 11.78
N GLY A 170 4.83 -9.07 10.53
CA GLY A 170 4.85 -7.65 10.20
C GLY A 170 6.19 -6.99 10.50
N SER A 171 7.31 -7.69 10.33
CA SER A 171 8.67 -7.16 10.52
C SER A 171 9.40 -6.94 9.20
N ILE A 172 8.67 -6.54 8.17
CA ILE A 172 9.21 -6.05 6.92
C ILE A 172 9.45 -4.54 6.99
N SER A 173 10.27 -4.02 6.10
CA SER A 173 10.46 -2.58 5.95
C SER A 173 10.48 -2.21 4.48
N PHE A 174 9.79 -1.13 4.16
CA PHE A 174 9.84 -0.47 2.86
C PHE A 174 10.97 0.57 2.86
N SER A 175 11.45 0.93 1.68
CA SER A 175 12.38 2.05 1.54
C SER A 175 11.64 3.39 1.70
N PRO A 176 12.37 4.47 2.03
CA PRO A 176 11.80 5.81 1.96
C PRO A 176 11.28 6.11 0.56
N ALA A 177 10.23 6.93 0.46
CA ALA A 177 9.80 7.44 -0.83
C ALA A 177 10.98 8.10 -1.56
N LEU A 178 11.22 7.68 -2.82
CA LEU A 178 12.39 8.16 -3.55
C LEU A 178 12.28 9.67 -3.82
N VAL A 179 13.16 10.45 -3.25
CA VAL A 179 13.22 11.92 -3.44
C VAL A 179 13.99 12.32 -4.72
N LYS A 180 14.28 11.41 -5.62
CA LYS A 180 15.15 11.63 -6.80
C LYS A 180 14.48 12.33 -7.98
N CYS A 181 13.56 13.25 -7.78
CA CYS A 181 12.89 13.93 -8.90
C CYS A 181 13.10 15.42 -9.03
N LEU A 182 13.96 16.01 -8.23
CA LEU A 182 14.41 17.37 -8.49
C LEU A 182 15.87 17.27 -8.90
N GLY A 183 16.13 17.49 -10.19
CA GLY A 183 17.48 17.57 -10.73
C GLY A 183 18.36 18.39 -9.82
N SER A 184 19.49 17.81 -9.48
CA SER A 184 20.69 18.43 -8.92
C SER A 184 20.53 19.90 -8.49
N VAL A 185 20.22 20.17 -7.26
CA VAL A 185 20.75 21.24 -6.40
C VAL A 185 20.11 21.06 -5.01
N VAL A 186 20.77 20.42 -4.11
CA VAL A 186 21.09 20.91 -2.76
C VAL A 186 22.14 19.96 -2.19
N THR A 187 23.34 20.45 -2.18
CA THR A 187 24.45 19.92 -1.40
C THR A 187 24.23 20.21 0.07
N ASN A 188 24.40 19.19 0.85
CA ASN A 188 25.03 19.12 2.17
C ASN A 188 24.82 20.20 3.22
N GLU A 189 24.77 19.62 4.39
CA GLU A 189 25.17 20.12 5.73
C GLU A 189 24.02 20.49 6.63
N THR A 190 23.64 19.52 7.44
CA THR A 190 23.86 19.68 8.89
C THR A 190 23.57 18.37 9.62
N ASP A 191 24.65 17.66 9.95
CA ASP A 191 24.68 16.73 11.07
C ASP A 191 24.39 17.52 12.36
N GLN A 192 23.20 17.34 12.93
CA GLN A 192 23.00 17.63 14.35
C GLN A 192 22.35 16.45 15.02
N LYS A 193 23.18 15.81 15.86
CA LYS A 193 22.81 14.91 16.92
C LYS A 193 21.57 15.39 17.64
N ILE A 194 20.51 14.62 17.60
CA ILE A 194 19.44 14.68 18.58
C ILE A 194 19.51 13.39 19.39
N THR A 195 19.97 13.54 20.62
CA THR A 195 19.95 12.49 21.65
C THR A 195 18.50 12.23 22.03
N ASN A 196 18.09 10.96 21.90
CA ASN A 196 16.83 10.46 22.41
C ASN A 196 16.90 10.38 23.94
N GLU A 197 15.97 11.06 24.59
CA GLU A 197 15.50 10.68 25.93
C GLU A 197 13.99 10.89 25.99
N ASP A 198 13.30 9.81 26.34
CA ASP A 198 11.96 9.72 26.92
C ASP A 198 10.74 10.30 26.17
N ALA A 199 10.06 9.42 25.41
CA ALA A 199 8.63 9.54 25.17
C ALA A 199 7.92 8.19 25.39
N PRO A 200 6.80 8.14 26.12
CA PRO A 200 6.10 6.90 26.43
C PRO A 200 5.37 6.36 25.21
N LEU A 201 5.37 5.03 25.09
CA LEU A 201 4.64 4.23 24.10
C LEU A 201 3.16 4.56 24.12
N ALA A 202 2.71 5.35 23.17
CA ALA A 202 1.31 5.49 22.84
C ALA A 202 0.89 4.31 21.95
N THR A 203 -0.06 3.53 22.42
CA THR A 203 -0.78 2.54 21.62
C THR A 203 -1.39 3.23 20.39
N PRO A 204 -1.12 2.79 19.17
CA PRO A 204 -1.74 3.38 18.00
C PRO A 204 -3.21 2.97 17.93
N GLU A 205 -4.10 3.92 18.08
CA GLU A 205 -5.50 3.75 17.69
C GLU A 205 -5.57 3.45 16.20
N ILE A 206 -6.15 2.30 15.87
CA ILE A 206 -6.41 1.83 14.49
C ILE A 206 -7.61 2.60 13.91
N SER A 207 -7.61 3.88 14.01
CA SER A 207 -8.67 4.71 13.43
C SER A 207 -8.04 5.74 12.52
N ARG A 208 -8.18 5.55 11.22
CA ARG A 208 -8.24 6.58 10.17
C ARG A 208 -7.48 6.21 8.91
N ILE A 209 -8.10 5.33 8.09
CA ILE A 209 -7.93 5.41 6.64
C ILE A 209 -9.15 6.19 6.10
N VAL A 210 -9.20 7.47 6.34
CA VAL A 210 -10.02 8.43 5.61
C VAL A 210 -9.20 9.68 5.43
#